data_55e19fca2e76593921a17d3f92b4a623
#
_entry.id   55e19fca2e76593921a17d3f92b4a623
#
_cell.length_a   1.000
_cell.length_b   1.000
_cell.length_c   1.000
_cell.angle_alpha   90.00
_cell.angle_beta   90.00
_cell.angle_gamma   90.00
#
_symmetry.space_group_name_H-M   'P 1'
#
loop_
_entity.id
_entity.type
_entity.pdbx_description
1 polymer ?
#
loop_
_entity_poly.entity_id
_entity_poly.type
_entity_poly.pdbx_seq_one_letter_code
_entity_poly.pdbx_strand_id
1 'polypeptide(L)'
;MLVQQGQQGLTLANIGINFYICKKSLAFKLLNLYQMKYDECLQVLSPARLNKYAQASGYEKAKTLRLYQCNIKLSQRFYGVIGMFEIMLRNAINAHYKQYFNDDNWIINQARPNGLLEQEASEIVRIQRTYTNMGVYNNDKMVASFTFGFWTYLFTRRNYRIGGKTLLQIFPNKAHGLKQTDIYNQLTAIREFRNRIAHHEPICFNATRAIDTKYAKEHYELIRTYIEYMGFDSDSVLRMVEKPDSI
;
A
#
# COMPACT_ATOMS: atom_id res chain seq x y z
N MET A 1 4.76 -45.20 -2.79
CA MET A 1 5.40 -44.43 -1.72
C MET A 1 5.75 -43.06 -2.31
N LEU A 2 4.80 -42.14 -2.31
CA LEU A 2 4.93 -40.79 -2.88
C LEU A 2 4.91 -39.80 -1.70
N VAL A 3 6.03 -39.11 -1.54
CA VAL A 3 6.24 -38.09 -0.52
C VAL A 3 5.49 -36.83 -0.94
N GLN A 4 4.45 -36.46 -0.21
CA GLN A 4 3.86 -35.13 -0.25
C GLN A 4 4.85 -34.14 0.34
N GLN A 5 5.44 -33.30 -0.50
CA GLN A 5 6.12 -32.08 -0.03
C GLN A 5 5.05 -30.98 0.12
N GLY A 6 4.82 -30.60 1.37
CA GLY A 6 3.89 -29.57 1.74
C GLY A 6 4.30 -28.20 1.19
N GLN A 7 3.34 -27.53 0.59
CA GLN A 7 3.39 -26.08 0.32
C GLN A 7 3.46 -25.32 1.66
N GLN A 8 4.63 -24.85 2.02
CA GLN A 8 4.78 -23.85 3.09
C GLN A 8 4.50 -22.48 2.48
N GLY A 9 3.26 -22.02 2.63
CA GLY A 9 2.89 -20.65 2.28
C GLY A 9 3.70 -19.65 3.14
N LEU A 10 4.21 -18.60 2.51
CA LEU A 10 4.83 -17.45 3.17
C LEU A 10 3.82 -16.80 4.13
N THR A 11 3.95 -17.11 5.41
CA THR A 11 3.15 -16.46 6.47
C THR A 11 3.85 -15.17 6.92
N LEU A 12 3.16 -14.28 7.65
CA LEU A 12 3.78 -13.11 8.29
C LEU A 12 5.00 -13.44 9.17
N ALA A 13 5.18 -14.71 9.58
CA ALA A 13 6.42 -15.19 10.16
C ALA A 13 7.61 -14.99 9.20
N ASN A 14 7.39 -15.08 7.89
CA ASN A 14 8.41 -14.85 6.86
C ASN A 14 8.62 -13.36 6.54
N ILE A 15 7.71 -12.48 6.98
CA ILE A 15 7.96 -11.03 6.97
C ILE A 15 8.88 -10.64 8.14
N GLY A 16 9.40 -11.63 8.89
CA GLY A 16 10.32 -11.41 10.03
C GLY A 16 9.67 -10.65 11.21
N ILE A 17 8.33 -10.67 11.31
CA ILE A 17 7.62 -10.14 12.48
C ILE A 17 7.39 -11.29 13.46
N ASN A 18 8.47 -11.89 13.89
CA ASN A 18 8.42 -12.72 15.07
C ASN A 18 8.52 -11.80 16.29
N PHE A 19 7.40 -11.50 16.95
CA PHE A 19 7.36 -10.76 18.22
C PHE A 19 8.22 -11.43 19.31
N TYR A 20 8.70 -12.63 19.07
CA TYR A 20 9.61 -13.39 19.93
C TYR A 20 11.07 -12.93 19.92
N ILE A 21 11.50 -12.14 18.91
CA ILE A 21 12.90 -11.71 18.76
C ILE A 21 13.29 -10.62 19.79
N CYS A 22 12.36 -10.08 20.53
CA CYS A 22 12.67 -9.10 21.59
C CYS A 22 13.26 -9.71 22.87
N LYS A 23 13.48 -11.02 22.99
CA LYS A 23 13.84 -11.60 24.30
C LYS A 23 15.29 -12.05 24.50
N LYS A 24 16.10 -12.30 23.48
CA LYS A 24 17.50 -12.78 23.73
C LYS A 24 18.46 -12.49 22.57
N SER A 25 19.26 -11.44 22.61
CA SER A 25 20.59 -11.48 22.00
C SER A 25 21.51 -10.37 22.54
N LEU A 26 22.81 -10.67 22.61
CA LEU A 26 23.89 -9.74 22.97
C LEU A 26 23.95 -8.52 22.03
N ALA A 27 23.55 -8.67 20.76
CA ALA A 27 23.38 -7.58 19.79
C ALA A 27 22.37 -6.53 20.27
N PHE A 28 21.39 -6.91 21.09
CA PHE A 28 20.42 -6.02 21.69
C PHE A 28 21.04 -5.05 22.73
N LYS A 29 22.10 -5.46 23.41
CA LYS A 29 22.85 -4.59 24.36
C LYS A 29 23.66 -3.52 23.63
N LEU A 30 24.24 -3.83 22.48
CA LEU A 30 25.00 -2.86 21.66
C LEU A 30 24.09 -1.87 20.94
N LEU A 31 22.89 -2.27 20.51
CA LEU A 31 21.90 -1.35 19.94
C LEU A 31 21.38 -0.31 20.95
N ASN A 32 21.36 -0.63 22.25
CA ASN A 32 20.93 0.30 23.30
C ASN A 32 21.90 1.47 23.53
N LEU A 33 23.13 1.41 23.06
CA LEU A 33 24.11 2.48 23.20
C LEU A 33 23.86 3.68 22.28
N TYR A 34 23.05 3.51 21.21
CA TYR A 34 22.72 4.55 20.22
C TYR A 34 21.24 4.90 20.17
N GLN A 35 20.41 4.40 21.10
CA GLN A 35 18.99 4.75 21.13
C GLN A 35 18.76 6.05 21.91
N MET A 36 18.00 6.95 21.28
CA MET A 36 17.48 8.15 21.96
C MET A 36 16.72 7.77 23.24
N LYS A 37 16.91 8.52 24.30
CA LYS A 37 16.16 8.37 25.53
C LYS A 37 14.70 8.78 25.31
N TYR A 38 13.79 8.26 26.15
CA TYR A 38 12.35 8.54 26.02
C TYR A 38 12.04 10.06 26.01
N ASP A 39 12.71 10.82 26.87
CA ASP A 39 12.47 12.27 26.99
C ASP A 39 12.99 13.04 25.76
N GLU A 40 14.06 12.57 25.12
CA GLU A 40 14.53 13.08 23.82
C GLU A 40 13.54 12.74 22.70
N CYS A 41 13.01 11.51 22.70
CA CYS A 41 11.98 11.11 21.76
C CYS A 41 10.69 11.93 21.88
N LEU A 42 10.31 12.36 23.09
CA LEU A 42 9.16 13.26 23.30
C LEU A 42 9.37 14.63 22.64
N GLN A 43 10.60 15.13 22.62
CA GLN A 43 10.90 16.41 21.95
C GLN A 43 10.82 16.29 20.43
N VAL A 44 11.31 15.17 19.86
CA VAL A 44 11.36 14.96 18.40
C VAL A 44 10.01 14.50 17.84
N LEU A 45 9.31 13.57 18.53
CA LEU A 45 8.11 12.90 18.00
C LEU A 45 6.80 13.51 18.50
N SER A 46 6.82 14.38 19.46
CA SER A 46 5.72 14.96 20.23
C SER A 46 5.05 13.98 21.21
N PRO A 47 4.55 14.51 22.35
CA PRO A 47 3.77 13.72 23.32
C PRO A 47 2.51 13.09 22.71
N ALA A 48 1.80 13.84 21.86
CA ALA A 48 0.55 13.36 21.24
C ALA A 48 0.75 12.10 20.39
N ARG A 49 1.89 12.02 19.66
CA ARG A 49 2.25 10.86 18.87
C ARG A 49 2.62 9.65 19.74
N LEU A 50 3.48 9.85 20.72
CA LEU A 50 3.95 8.76 21.59
C LEU A 50 2.87 8.27 22.57
N ASN A 51 1.91 9.11 22.94
CA ASN A 51 0.88 8.75 23.90
C ASN A 51 0.04 7.54 23.46
N LYS A 52 -0.25 7.40 22.15
CA LYS A 52 -0.96 6.22 21.60
C LYS A 52 -0.20 4.92 21.90
N TYR A 53 1.12 4.95 21.76
CA TYR A 53 2.01 3.81 22.03
C TYR A 53 2.21 3.60 23.53
N ALA A 54 2.29 4.68 24.32
CA ALA A 54 2.39 4.60 25.77
C ALA A 54 1.16 3.91 26.37
N GLN A 55 -0.04 4.29 25.94
CA GLN A 55 -1.27 3.62 26.37
C GLN A 55 -1.26 2.12 25.99
N ALA A 56 -0.84 1.75 24.78
CA ALA A 56 -0.79 0.36 24.34
C ALA A 56 0.30 -0.46 25.05
N SER A 57 1.31 0.18 25.64
CA SER A 57 2.42 -0.46 26.36
C SER A 57 2.30 -0.37 27.88
N GLY A 58 1.18 0.09 28.42
CA GLY A 58 0.98 0.29 29.86
C GLY A 58 1.85 1.40 30.45
N TYR A 59 2.19 2.41 29.67
CA TYR A 59 3.03 3.57 30.03
C TYR A 59 4.48 3.22 30.40
N GLU A 60 4.93 2.00 30.08
CA GLU A 60 6.34 1.64 30.27
C GLU A 60 7.18 2.28 29.15
N LYS A 61 8.07 3.23 29.53
CA LYS A 61 8.88 4.02 28.58
C LYS A 61 9.64 3.15 27.56
N ALA A 62 10.31 2.09 28.00
CA ALA A 62 11.08 1.23 27.12
C ALA A 62 10.20 0.41 26.16
N LYS A 63 9.02 -0.07 26.62
CA LYS A 63 8.06 -0.76 25.73
C LYS A 63 7.42 0.21 24.74
N THR A 64 7.12 1.43 25.14
CA THR A 64 6.58 2.49 24.27
C THR A 64 7.50 2.71 23.07
N LEU A 65 8.79 2.93 23.32
CA LEU A 65 9.74 3.15 22.24
C LEU A 65 9.91 1.93 21.35
N ARG A 66 9.98 0.73 21.92
CA ARG A 66 10.04 -0.51 21.14
C ARG A 66 8.82 -0.68 20.25
N LEU A 67 7.61 -0.42 20.78
CA LEU A 67 6.37 -0.53 20.01
C LEU A 67 6.32 0.50 18.88
N TYR A 68 6.78 1.72 19.14
CA TYR A 68 6.91 2.75 18.12
C TYR A 68 7.88 2.33 17.01
N GLN A 69 9.07 1.82 17.38
CA GLN A 69 10.05 1.31 16.41
C GLN A 69 9.52 0.14 15.58
N CYS A 70 8.80 -0.81 16.22
CA CYS A 70 8.15 -1.90 15.53
C CYS A 70 7.14 -1.38 14.50
N ASN A 71 6.33 -0.38 14.85
CA ASN A 71 5.39 0.23 13.92
C ASN A 71 6.09 0.87 12.73
N ILE A 72 7.17 1.62 12.95
CA ILE A 72 7.95 2.24 11.86
C ILE A 72 8.52 1.19 10.92
N LYS A 73 9.15 0.13 11.45
CA LYS A 73 9.70 -0.96 10.64
C LYS A 73 8.61 -1.68 9.84
N LEU A 74 7.47 -1.95 10.47
CA LEU A 74 6.33 -2.56 9.80
C LEU A 74 5.81 -1.66 8.66
N SER A 75 5.65 -0.37 8.93
CA SER A 75 5.22 0.63 7.95
C SER A 75 6.18 0.73 6.75
N GLN A 76 7.49 0.69 6.99
CA GLN A 76 8.51 0.71 5.93
C GLN A 76 8.37 -0.51 4.98
N ARG A 77 8.14 -1.72 5.54
CA ARG A 77 7.92 -2.92 4.73
C ARG A 77 6.66 -2.81 3.90
N PHE A 78 5.56 -2.42 4.52
CA PHE A 78 4.30 -2.22 3.81
C PHE A 78 4.36 -1.12 2.76
N TYR A 79 5.16 -0.10 2.96
CA TYR A 79 5.34 0.95 1.96
C TYR A 79 5.87 0.39 0.64
N GLY A 80 6.84 -0.54 0.69
CA GLY A 80 7.35 -1.23 -0.50
C GLY A 80 6.28 -2.10 -1.17
N VAL A 81 5.56 -2.90 -0.39
CA VAL A 81 4.48 -3.78 -0.87
C VAL A 81 3.37 -2.98 -1.57
N ILE A 82 2.90 -1.92 -0.91
CA ILE A 82 1.84 -1.05 -1.45
C ILE A 82 2.34 -0.29 -2.68
N GLY A 83 3.57 0.21 -2.66
CA GLY A 83 4.18 0.91 -3.79
C GLY A 83 4.25 0.03 -5.04
N MET A 84 4.65 -1.24 -4.88
CA MET A 84 4.65 -2.21 -5.99
C MET A 84 3.24 -2.43 -6.52
N PHE A 85 2.27 -2.65 -5.64
CA PHE A 85 0.86 -2.84 -6.04
C PHE A 85 0.30 -1.59 -6.74
N GLU A 86 0.59 -0.38 -6.24
CA GLU A 86 0.17 0.88 -6.86
C GLU A 86 0.71 1.01 -8.28
N ILE A 87 2.00 0.66 -8.51
CA ILE A 87 2.62 0.66 -9.83
C ILE A 87 1.93 -0.34 -10.76
N MET A 88 1.67 -1.55 -10.31
CA MET A 88 0.99 -2.58 -11.09
C MET A 88 -0.42 -2.16 -11.48
N LEU A 89 -1.21 -1.68 -10.50
CA LEU A 89 -2.59 -1.27 -10.72
C LEU A 89 -2.69 -0.12 -11.73
N ARG A 90 -1.90 0.94 -11.54
CA ARG A 90 -1.91 2.08 -12.46
C ARG A 90 -1.51 1.70 -13.89
N ASN A 91 -0.51 0.84 -14.02
CA ASN A 91 -0.04 0.40 -15.34
C ASN A 91 -1.09 -0.47 -16.03
N ALA A 92 -1.76 -1.37 -15.31
CA ALA A 92 -2.84 -2.18 -15.86
C ALA A 92 -4.05 -1.33 -16.29
N ILE A 93 -4.43 -0.34 -15.48
CA ILE A 93 -5.51 0.60 -15.82
C ILE A 93 -5.13 1.43 -17.05
N ASN A 94 -3.90 1.95 -17.10
CA ASN A 94 -3.42 2.73 -18.22
C ASN A 94 -3.42 1.90 -19.52
N ALA A 95 -2.90 0.69 -19.49
CA ALA A 95 -2.91 -0.21 -20.64
C ALA A 95 -4.33 -0.53 -21.12
N HIS A 96 -5.24 -0.81 -20.17
CA HIS A 96 -6.64 -1.09 -20.46
C HIS A 96 -7.32 0.08 -21.17
N TYR A 97 -7.21 1.31 -20.65
CA TYR A 97 -7.89 2.45 -21.24
C TYR A 97 -7.21 2.97 -22.52
N LYS A 98 -5.89 2.82 -22.68
CA LYS A 98 -5.23 3.02 -23.98
C LYS A 98 -5.86 2.14 -25.04
N GLN A 99 -6.05 0.87 -24.77
CA GLN A 99 -6.66 -0.07 -25.70
C GLN A 99 -8.16 0.23 -25.90
N TYR A 100 -8.92 0.44 -24.83
CA TYR A 100 -10.37 0.67 -24.88
C TYR A 100 -10.74 1.91 -25.69
N PHE A 101 -10.02 3.02 -25.49
CA PHE A 101 -10.25 4.27 -26.22
C PHE A 101 -9.48 4.34 -27.54
N ASN A 102 -8.61 3.36 -27.82
CA ASN A 102 -7.64 3.38 -28.94
C ASN A 102 -6.86 4.71 -28.99
N ASP A 103 -6.35 5.15 -27.83
CA ASP A 103 -5.79 6.48 -27.63
C ASP A 103 -4.68 6.47 -26.56
N ASP A 104 -3.46 6.75 -27.01
CA ASP A 104 -2.30 6.86 -26.09
C ASP A 104 -2.41 8.05 -25.13
N ASN A 105 -3.16 9.09 -25.51
CA ASN A 105 -3.37 10.30 -24.72
C ASN A 105 -4.72 10.29 -23.97
N TRP A 106 -5.30 9.11 -23.74
CA TRP A 106 -6.64 8.96 -23.18
C TRP A 106 -6.87 9.78 -21.90
N ILE A 107 -5.85 9.95 -21.02
CA ILE A 107 -5.97 10.73 -19.79
C ILE A 107 -6.36 12.18 -20.12
N ILE A 108 -5.66 12.82 -21.07
CA ILE A 108 -5.93 14.20 -21.48
C ILE A 108 -7.25 14.28 -22.22
N ASN A 109 -7.47 13.36 -23.16
CA ASN A 109 -8.63 13.41 -24.05
C ASN A 109 -9.95 13.03 -23.32
N GLN A 110 -9.87 12.30 -22.21
CA GLN A 110 -11.01 12.03 -21.34
C GLN A 110 -11.21 13.09 -20.24
N ALA A 111 -10.33 14.06 -20.09
CA ALA A 111 -10.47 15.22 -19.22
C ALA A 111 -11.31 16.34 -19.86
N ARG A 112 -12.45 15.98 -20.44
CA ARG A 112 -13.40 16.86 -21.15
C ARG A 112 -14.81 16.73 -20.57
N PRO A 113 -15.72 17.65 -20.87
CA PRO A 113 -17.13 17.51 -20.48
C PRO A 113 -17.72 16.16 -20.92
N ASN A 114 -18.40 15.49 -19.99
CA ASN A 114 -18.92 14.12 -20.12
C ASN A 114 -17.87 13.02 -20.34
N GLY A 115 -16.59 13.33 -20.26
CA GLY A 115 -15.52 12.34 -20.29
C GLY A 115 -15.34 11.59 -18.96
N LEU A 116 -14.54 10.52 -19.01
CA LEU A 116 -14.26 9.69 -17.85
C LEU A 116 -13.59 10.50 -16.71
N LEU A 117 -12.73 11.45 -17.06
CA LEU A 117 -11.89 12.25 -16.16
C LEU A 117 -12.31 13.73 -16.09
N GLU A 118 -13.58 14.00 -16.34
CA GLU A 118 -14.10 15.38 -16.29
C GLU A 118 -13.85 16.05 -14.94
N GLN A 119 -14.00 15.33 -13.83
CA GLN A 119 -13.83 15.88 -12.47
C GLN A 119 -12.37 16.18 -12.14
N GLU A 120 -11.44 15.47 -12.75
CA GLU A 120 -9.99 15.62 -12.59
C GLU A 120 -9.36 16.56 -13.64
N ALA A 121 -10.15 17.12 -14.54
CA ALA A 121 -9.67 17.91 -15.70
C ALA A 121 -8.73 19.05 -15.30
N SER A 122 -9.04 19.79 -14.25
CA SER A 122 -8.21 20.91 -13.78
C SER A 122 -6.81 20.44 -13.30
N GLU A 123 -6.75 19.33 -12.58
CA GLU A 123 -5.48 18.76 -12.14
C GLU A 123 -4.67 18.19 -13.30
N ILE A 124 -5.33 17.49 -14.22
CA ILE A 124 -4.70 16.91 -15.42
C ILE A 124 -4.06 18.02 -16.25
N VAL A 125 -4.80 19.12 -16.53
CA VAL A 125 -4.28 20.28 -17.26
C VAL A 125 -3.10 20.93 -16.52
N ARG A 126 -3.17 21.07 -15.20
CA ARG A 126 -2.07 21.61 -14.39
C ARG A 126 -0.82 20.77 -14.52
N ILE A 127 -0.93 19.45 -14.38
CA ILE A 127 0.20 18.52 -14.52
C ILE A 127 0.79 18.58 -15.93
N GLN A 128 -0.07 18.55 -16.95
CA GLN A 128 0.36 18.64 -18.34
C GLN A 128 1.16 19.92 -18.60
N ARG A 129 0.64 21.08 -18.19
CA ARG A 129 1.34 22.37 -18.32
C ARG A 129 2.68 22.38 -17.62
N THR A 130 2.75 21.83 -16.41
CA THR A 130 4.01 21.77 -15.64
C THR A 130 5.08 21.03 -16.43
N TYR A 131 4.81 19.84 -16.94
CA TYR A 131 5.78 19.07 -17.69
C TYR A 131 6.09 19.65 -19.08
N THR A 132 5.10 20.25 -19.74
CA THR A 132 5.30 20.94 -21.02
C THR A 132 6.23 22.14 -20.85
N ASN A 133 6.00 22.97 -19.84
CA ASN A 133 6.85 24.12 -19.55
C ASN A 133 8.30 23.72 -19.17
N MET A 134 8.48 22.56 -18.59
CA MET A 134 9.80 21.99 -18.29
C MET A 134 10.47 21.31 -19.50
N GLY A 135 9.77 21.20 -20.64
CA GLY A 135 10.28 20.52 -21.84
C GLY A 135 10.42 19.00 -21.70
N VAL A 136 9.77 18.38 -20.71
CA VAL A 136 9.95 16.95 -20.36
C VAL A 136 8.63 16.17 -20.37
N TYR A 137 7.58 16.72 -20.98
CA TYR A 137 6.29 16.04 -21.04
C TYR A 137 6.38 14.72 -21.82
N ASN A 138 5.84 13.67 -21.21
CA ASN A 138 5.46 12.42 -21.88
C ASN A 138 4.32 11.75 -21.11
N ASN A 139 3.64 10.79 -21.73
CA ASN A 139 2.51 10.08 -21.14
C ASN A 139 2.88 9.27 -19.90
N ASP A 140 4.07 8.70 -19.84
CA ASP A 140 4.50 7.90 -18.68
C ASP A 140 4.70 8.79 -17.44
N LYS A 141 5.21 10.02 -17.63
CA LYS A 141 5.28 11.00 -16.55
C LYS A 141 3.90 11.46 -16.09
N MET A 142 2.97 11.62 -17.03
CA MET A 142 1.57 11.92 -16.70
C MET A 142 0.98 10.80 -15.84
N VAL A 143 1.08 9.56 -16.27
CA VAL A 143 0.62 8.37 -15.52
C VAL A 143 1.26 8.30 -14.13
N ALA A 144 2.57 8.56 -14.03
CA ALA A 144 3.30 8.50 -12.77
C ALA A 144 2.95 9.63 -11.78
N SER A 145 2.32 10.70 -12.26
CA SER A 145 2.00 11.89 -11.44
C SER A 145 0.75 11.71 -10.58
N PHE A 146 -0.10 10.75 -10.91
CA PHE A 146 -1.34 10.55 -10.17
C PHE A 146 -1.15 9.65 -8.96
N THR A 147 -1.88 9.98 -7.89
CA THR A 147 -1.88 9.23 -6.64
C THR A 147 -2.64 7.92 -6.76
N PHE A 148 -2.42 7.02 -5.81
CA PHE A 148 -3.23 5.79 -5.69
C PHE A 148 -4.74 6.08 -5.63
N GLY A 149 -5.13 7.20 -5.00
CA GLY A 149 -6.52 7.65 -4.94
C GLY A 149 -7.14 7.90 -6.30
N PHE A 150 -6.41 8.52 -7.22
CA PHE A 150 -6.85 8.75 -8.59
C PHE A 150 -7.20 7.42 -9.30
N TRP A 151 -6.32 6.43 -9.19
CA TRP A 151 -6.50 5.14 -9.84
C TRP A 151 -7.65 4.34 -9.24
N THR A 152 -7.81 4.34 -7.92
CA THR A 152 -8.94 3.66 -7.26
C THR A 152 -10.28 4.33 -7.54
N TYR A 153 -10.29 5.64 -7.77
CA TYR A 153 -11.50 6.40 -8.11
C TYR A 153 -12.14 5.97 -9.43
N LEU A 154 -11.36 5.45 -10.37
CA LEU A 154 -11.89 4.92 -11.64
C LEU A 154 -12.82 3.72 -11.45
N PHE A 155 -12.76 3.05 -10.32
CA PHE A 155 -13.67 1.96 -9.96
C PHE A 155 -14.97 2.43 -9.29
N THR A 156 -15.19 3.73 -9.05
CA THR A 156 -16.49 4.21 -8.58
C THR A 156 -17.59 3.87 -9.57
N ARG A 157 -18.84 3.75 -9.07
CA ARG A 157 -19.99 3.39 -9.91
C ARG A 157 -20.15 4.32 -11.12
N ARG A 158 -19.93 5.65 -10.93
CA ARG A 158 -19.99 6.63 -11.99
C ARG A 158 -18.92 6.38 -13.05
N ASN A 159 -17.67 6.34 -12.63
CA ASN A 159 -16.54 6.25 -13.56
C ASN A 159 -16.48 4.90 -14.26
N TYR A 160 -16.76 3.81 -13.55
CA TYR A 160 -16.88 2.49 -14.15
C TYR A 160 -17.93 2.44 -15.26
N ARG A 161 -19.09 3.11 -15.06
CA ARG A 161 -20.15 3.20 -16.08
C ARG A 161 -19.71 4.03 -17.29
N ILE A 162 -19.09 5.21 -17.07
CA ILE A 162 -18.61 6.09 -18.15
C ILE A 162 -17.46 5.42 -18.91
N GLY A 163 -16.57 4.72 -18.22
CA GLY A 163 -15.47 3.93 -18.80
C GLY A 163 -15.90 2.61 -19.45
N GLY A 164 -17.18 2.47 -19.84
CA GLY A 164 -17.68 1.35 -20.63
C GLY A 164 -17.93 0.06 -19.85
N LYS A 165 -17.84 0.06 -18.51
CA LYS A 165 -17.98 -1.12 -17.63
C LYS A 165 -16.95 -2.23 -17.89
N THR A 166 -15.81 -1.90 -18.46
CA THR A 166 -14.80 -2.87 -18.92
C THR A 166 -13.59 -2.98 -17.98
N LEU A 167 -13.40 -2.02 -17.05
CA LEU A 167 -12.19 -1.92 -16.22
C LEU A 167 -11.90 -3.18 -15.37
N LEU A 168 -12.92 -3.97 -15.03
CA LEU A 168 -12.71 -5.24 -14.30
C LEU A 168 -11.95 -6.30 -15.10
N GLN A 169 -11.78 -6.11 -16.41
CA GLN A 169 -10.99 -7.00 -17.25
C GLN A 169 -9.49 -7.00 -16.91
N ILE A 170 -9.01 -5.97 -16.18
CA ILE A 170 -7.63 -5.98 -15.66
C ILE A 170 -7.39 -7.05 -14.58
N PHE A 171 -8.47 -7.67 -14.10
CA PHE A 171 -8.46 -8.76 -13.12
C PHE A 171 -9.00 -10.06 -13.73
N PRO A 172 -8.27 -10.69 -14.70
CA PRO A 172 -8.74 -11.88 -15.40
C PRO A 172 -9.02 -13.06 -14.45
N ASN A 173 -8.28 -13.16 -13.36
CA ASN A 173 -8.40 -14.25 -12.37
C ASN A 173 -9.25 -13.89 -11.15
N LYS A 174 -10.03 -12.79 -11.21
CA LYS A 174 -10.89 -12.42 -10.07
C LYS A 174 -11.89 -13.52 -9.75
N ALA A 175 -12.22 -13.67 -8.47
CA ALA A 175 -13.21 -14.63 -8.02
C ALA A 175 -14.56 -14.45 -8.76
N HIS A 176 -15.21 -15.58 -9.09
CA HIS A 176 -16.52 -15.56 -9.72
C HIS A 176 -17.53 -14.81 -8.83
N GLY A 177 -18.37 -13.98 -9.45
CA GLY A 177 -19.38 -13.19 -8.72
C GLY A 177 -18.86 -11.87 -8.11
N LEU A 178 -17.55 -11.62 -8.08
CA LEU A 178 -17.00 -10.36 -7.57
C LEU A 178 -17.42 -9.20 -8.48
N LYS A 179 -18.13 -8.22 -7.89
CA LYS A 179 -18.71 -7.07 -8.60
C LYS A 179 -17.81 -5.84 -8.51
N GLN A 180 -18.08 -4.85 -9.35
CA GLN A 180 -17.41 -3.55 -9.32
C GLN A 180 -17.43 -2.91 -7.92
N THR A 181 -18.55 -2.98 -7.20
CA THR A 181 -18.69 -2.39 -5.86
C THR A 181 -17.75 -3.05 -4.86
N ASP A 182 -17.60 -4.38 -4.94
CA ASP A 182 -16.73 -5.14 -4.05
C ASP A 182 -15.26 -4.76 -4.29
N ILE A 183 -14.86 -4.69 -5.57
CA ILE A 183 -13.52 -4.27 -5.97
C ILE A 183 -13.24 -2.83 -5.52
N TYR A 184 -14.18 -1.90 -5.74
CA TYR A 184 -14.03 -0.54 -5.30
C TYR A 184 -13.83 -0.42 -3.77
N ASN A 185 -14.63 -1.16 -2.99
CA ASN A 185 -14.53 -1.17 -1.53
C ASN A 185 -13.19 -1.76 -1.06
N GLN A 186 -12.74 -2.85 -1.66
CA GLN A 186 -11.48 -3.49 -1.32
C GLN A 186 -10.27 -2.62 -1.70
N LEU A 187 -10.26 -2.01 -2.88
CA LEU A 187 -9.22 -1.06 -3.28
C LEU A 187 -9.23 0.20 -2.40
N THR A 188 -10.40 0.63 -1.95
CA THR A 188 -10.54 1.73 -0.98
C THR A 188 -9.92 1.34 0.37
N ALA A 189 -10.14 0.12 0.85
CA ALA A 189 -9.50 -0.36 2.08
C ALA A 189 -7.97 -0.36 1.97
N ILE A 190 -7.40 -0.81 0.85
CA ILE A 190 -5.95 -0.74 0.61
C ILE A 190 -5.48 0.73 0.61
N ARG A 191 -6.23 1.65 0.00
CA ARG A 191 -5.91 3.08 -0.01
C ARG A 191 -5.92 3.68 1.40
N GLU A 192 -6.90 3.34 2.21
CA GLU A 192 -6.98 3.79 3.60
C GLU A 192 -5.83 3.25 4.44
N PHE A 193 -5.47 1.99 4.25
CA PHE A 193 -4.30 1.39 4.89
C PHE A 193 -3.00 2.11 4.47
N ARG A 194 -2.82 2.39 3.19
CA ARG A 194 -1.70 3.19 2.66
C ARG A 194 -1.65 4.58 3.31
N ASN A 195 -2.80 5.25 3.44
CA ASN A 195 -2.88 6.56 4.04
C ASN A 195 -2.50 6.53 5.53
N ARG A 196 -2.93 5.53 6.30
CA ARG A 196 -2.49 5.33 7.68
C ARG A 196 -0.97 5.22 7.79
N ILE A 197 -0.34 4.46 6.89
CA ILE A 197 1.11 4.32 6.83
C ILE A 197 1.78 5.66 6.50
N ALA A 198 1.28 6.38 5.49
CA ALA A 198 1.82 7.68 5.07
C ALA A 198 1.68 8.76 6.16
N HIS A 199 0.63 8.69 6.98
CA HIS A 199 0.44 9.57 8.14
C HIS A 199 1.12 9.06 9.42
N HIS A 200 1.91 7.98 9.32
CA HIS A 200 2.61 7.35 10.44
C HIS A 200 1.66 6.95 11.58
N GLU A 201 0.44 6.53 11.24
CA GLU A 201 -0.52 6.01 12.21
C GLU A 201 -0.14 4.58 12.64
N PRO A 202 -0.54 4.17 13.86
CA PRO A 202 -0.29 2.83 14.32
C PRO A 202 -0.99 1.76 13.48
N ILE A 203 -0.25 0.73 13.07
CA ILE A 203 -0.77 -0.46 12.38
C ILE A 203 -0.43 -1.75 13.15
N CYS A 204 0.16 -1.63 14.34
CA CYS A 204 0.63 -2.75 15.17
C CYS A 204 -0.21 -2.97 16.44
N PHE A 205 -1.32 -2.26 16.60
CA PHE A 205 -2.30 -2.48 17.67
C PHE A 205 -3.71 -2.04 17.22
N ASN A 206 -4.72 -2.61 17.85
CA ASN A 206 -6.13 -2.37 17.55
C ASN A 206 -6.71 -1.13 18.27
N ALA A 207 -7.99 -0.87 18.10
CA ALA A 207 -8.69 0.26 18.72
C ALA A 207 -8.69 0.20 20.26
N THR A 208 -8.64 -0.99 20.85
CA THR A 208 -8.57 -1.18 22.31
C THR A 208 -7.15 -1.07 22.86
N ARG A 209 -6.17 -0.72 22.01
CA ARG A 209 -4.74 -0.62 22.33
C ARG A 209 -4.06 -1.95 22.65
N ALA A 210 -4.70 -3.09 22.40
CA ALA A 210 -4.04 -4.38 22.44
C ALA A 210 -3.11 -4.52 21.23
N ILE A 211 -1.89 -5.03 21.43
CA ILE A 211 -0.93 -5.32 20.36
C ILE A 211 -1.55 -6.36 19.43
N ASP A 212 -1.78 -5.96 18.20
CA ASP A 212 -2.50 -6.75 17.21
C ASP A 212 -2.07 -6.34 15.79
N THR A 213 -1.61 -7.29 15.02
CA THR A 213 -1.20 -7.09 13.62
C THR A 213 -2.22 -7.63 12.63
N LYS A 214 -3.40 -8.08 13.09
CA LYS A 214 -4.44 -8.67 12.24
C LYS A 214 -4.84 -7.72 11.11
N TYR A 215 -5.06 -6.45 11.42
CA TYR A 215 -5.39 -5.43 10.43
C TYR A 215 -4.32 -5.32 9.32
N ALA A 216 -3.05 -5.27 9.69
CA ALA A 216 -1.95 -5.23 8.72
C ALA A 216 -1.88 -6.52 7.88
N LYS A 217 -2.10 -7.68 8.53
CA LYS A 217 -2.12 -8.98 7.86
C LYS A 217 -3.25 -9.10 6.84
N GLU A 218 -4.45 -8.69 7.19
CA GLU A 218 -5.61 -8.71 6.29
C GLU A 218 -5.35 -7.87 5.03
N HIS A 219 -4.71 -6.71 5.17
CA HIS A 219 -4.38 -5.86 4.03
C HIS A 219 -3.23 -6.43 3.18
N TYR A 220 -2.27 -7.12 3.80
CA TYR A 220 -1.24 -7.83 3.07
C TYR A 220 -1.84 -8.93 2.18
N GLU A 221 -2.68 -9.79 2.76
CA GLU A 221 -3.36 -10.86 2.01
C GLU A 221 -4.29 -10.30 0.93
N LEU A 222 -4.95 -9.18 1.20
CA LEU A 222 -5.77 -8.50 0.20
C LEU A 222 -4.94 -8.03 -0.99
N ILE A 223 -3.77 -7.42 -0.76
CA ILE A 223 -2.84 -7.00 -1.82
C ILE A 223 -2.36 -8.21 -2.62
N ARG A 224 -1.96 -9.30 -1.96
CA ARG A 224 -1.56 -10.55 -2.63
C ARG A 224 -2.67 -11.05 -3.55
N THR A 225 -3.88 -11.13 -3.03
CA THR A 225 -5.07 -11.54 -3.79
C THR A 225 -5.27 -10.70 -5.05
N TYR A 226 -5.10 -9.38 -4.96
CA TYR A 226 -5.23 -8.52 -6.13
C TYR A 226 -4.10 -8.70 -7.16
N ILE A 227 -2.87 -8.96 -6.72
CA ILE A 227 -1.76 -9.32 -7.62
C ILE A 227 -2.11 -10.61 -8.38
N GLU A 228 -2.66 -11.61 -7.70
CA GLU A 228 -3.10 -12.88 -8.31
C GLU A 228 -4.31 -12.68 -9.23
N TYR A 229 -5.25 -11.80 -8.88
CA TYR A 229 -6.34 -11.41 -9.77
C TYR A 229 -5.85 -10.78 -11.07
N MET A 230 -4.74 -10.04 -11.03
CA MET A 230 -4.09 -9.48 -12.21
C MET A 230 -3.32 -10.51 -13.03
N GLY A 231 -3.26 -11.78 -12.61
CA GLY A 231 -2.60 -12.87 -13.32
C GLY A 231 -1.11 -13.05 -12.99
N PHE A 232 -0.62 -12.45 -11.91
CA PHE A 232 0.78 -12.57 -11.49
C PHE A 232 0.92 -13.44 -10.24
N ASP A 233 2.06 -14.11 -10.11
CA ASP A 233 2.45 -14.80 -8.89
C ASP A 233 2.85 -13.78 -7.82
N SER A 234 2.05 -13.70 -6.75
CA SER A 234 2.22 -12.71 -5.69
C SER A 234 3.55 -12.86 -4.95
N ASP A 235 4.04 -14.09 -4.78
CA ASP A 235 5.31 -14.34 -4.09
C ASP A 235 6.50 -13.84 -4.93
N SER A 236 6.48 -14.05 -6.24
CA SER A 236 7.52 -13.55 -7.15
C SER A 236 7.56 -12.03 -7.22
N VAL A 237 6.39 -11.39 -7.29
CA VAL A 237 6.28 -9.92 -7.32
C VAL A 237 6.77 -9.31 -6.01
N LEU A 238 6.32 -9.83 -4.87
CA LEU A 238 6.63 -9.23 -3.57
C LEU A 238 8.07 -9.47 -3.12
N ARG A 239 8.75 -10.52 -3.61
CA ARG A 239 10.19 -10.70 -3.39
C ARG A 239 11.04 -9.54 -3.93
N MET A 240 10.54 -8.76 -4.87
CA MET A 240 11.26 -7.58 -5.39
C MET A 240 11.35 -6.44 -4.35
N VAL A 241 10.45 -6.41 -3.37
CA VAL A 241 10.34 -5.34 -2.38
C VAL A 241 10.52 -5.82 -0.94
N GLU A 242 10.33 -7.10 -0.70
CA GLU A 242 10.64 -7.74 0.58
C GLU A 242 12.14 -8.04 0.61
N LYS A 243 12.90 -7.32 1.44
CA LYS A 243 14.28 -7.74 1.71
C LYS A 243 14.25 -9.11 2.38
N PRO A 244 14.98 -10.12 1.87
CA PRO A 244 15.18 -11.34 2.63
C PRO A 244 15.76 -11.00 4.01
N ASP A 245 15.38 -11.76 5.02
CA ASP A 245 15.82 -11.56 6.43
C ASP A 245 17.32 -11.87 6.65
N SER A 246 18.14 -11.64 5.66
CA SER A 246 19.59 -11.86 5.68
C SER A 246 20.29 -10.51 5.47
N ILE A 247 20.40 -9.74 6.49
CA ILE A 247 21.62 -8.99 6.86
C ILE A 247 21.63 -8.80 8.38
#